data_82a93a83cd36ac55231aaf248cde961d
#
_entry.id   82a93a83cd36ac55231aaf248cde961d
#
_cell.length_a   1.000
_cell.length_b   1.000
_cell.length_c   1.000
_cell.angle_alpha   90.00
_cell.angle_beta   90.00
_cell.angle_gamma   90.00
#
_symmetry.space_group_name_H-M   'P 1'
#
loop_
_entity.id
_entity.type
_entity.pdbx_description
1 polymer ?
#
loop_
_entity_poly.entity_id
_entity_poly.type
_entity_poly.pdbx_seq_one_letter_code
_entity_poly.pdbx_strand_id
1 'polypeptide(L)' 'MWYTKDKSMSENDQKKIASGIVLKARAECRKKKINPYIAIGAFIDEVIRELSLQNTDDKIAKFLISVAEKVKTGIYRKK' A
#
# COMPACT_ATOMS: atom_id res chain seq x y z
N MET A 1 4.24 -6.45 18.40
CA MET A 1 4.50 -6.83 17.02
C MET A 1 3.22 -7.05 16.28
N TRP A 2 3.04 -6.34 15.22
CA TRP A 2 1.83 -6.48 14.42
C TRP A 2 1.85 -7.72 13.54
N TYR A 3 2.99 -8.36 13.45
CA TYR A 3 3.15 -9.52 12.61
C TYR A 3 3.19 -10.78 13.47
N THR A 4 2.36 -11.74 13.15
CA THR A 4 2.35 -13.02 13.85
C THR A 4 2.61 -14.14 12.86
N LYS A 5 2.95 -15.28 13.39
CA LYS A 5 3.20 -16.44 12.54
C LYS A 5 1.96 -17.28 12.37
N ASP A 6 0.87 -16.66 12.28
CA ASP A 6 -0.37 -17.37 12.06
C ASP A 6 -0.29 -18.14 10.76
N LYS A 7 -0.51 -19.42 10.82
CA LYS A 7 -0.40 -20.27 9.66
C LYS A 7 -1.71 -20.47 8.94
N SER A 8 -2.76 -19.87 9.43
CA SER A 8 -4.07 -20.06 8.86
C SER A 8 -4.25 -19.30 7.56
N MET A 9 -3.36 -18.33 7.26
CA MET A 9 -3.47 -17.53 6.05
C MET A 9 -2.21 -17.59 5.23
N SER A 10 -2.37 -17.92 3.96
CA SER A 10 -1.26 -17.87 3.01
C SER A 10 -0.93 -16.42 2.70
N GLU A 11 0.21 -16.22 2.06
CA GLU A 11 0.60 -14.89 1.62
C GLU A 11 -0.43 -14.30 0.64
N ASN A 12 -0.94 -15.13 -0.28
CA ASN A 12 -1.95 -14.66 -1.22
C ASN A 12 -3.24 -14.24 -0.51
N ASP A 13 -3.64 -14.99 0.50
CA ASP A 13 -4.83 -14.64 1.26
C ASP A 13 -4.64 -13.31 1.97
N GLN A 14 -3.47 -13.11 2.55
CA GLN A 14 -3.18 -11.84 3.22
C GLN A 14 -3.22 -10.68 2.26
N LYS A 15 -2.68 -10.86 1.06
CA LYS A 15 -2.71 -9.80 0.05
C LYS A 15 -4.12 -9.45 -0.36
N LYS A 16 -4.97 -10.46 -0.52
CA LYS A 16 -6.37 -10.21 -0.90
C LYS A 16 -7.10 -9.43 0.17
N ILE A 17 -6.91 -9.84 1.42
CA ILE A 17 -7.57 -9.15 2.52
C ILE A 17 -7.08 -7.71 2.62
N ALA A 18 -5.77 -7.51 2.54
CA ALA A 18 -5.21 -6.17 2.61
C ALA A 18 -5.73 -5.30 1.48
N SER A 19 -5.75 -5.83 0.26
CA SER A 19 -6.29 -5.07 -0.88
C SER A 19 -7.74 -4.69 -0.66
N GLY A 20 -8.53 -5.62 -0.10
CA GLY A 20 -9.93 -5.33 0.21
C GLY A 20 -10.09 -4.20 1.20
N ILE A 21 -9.23 -4.16 2.20
CA ILE A 21 -9.26 -3.08 3.19
C ILE A 21 -8.94 -1.76 2.54
N VAL A 22 -7.91 -1.72 1.70
CA VAL A 22 -7.55 -0.48 0.99
C VAL A 22 -8.70 -0.02 0.09
N LEU A 23 -9.34 -0.96 -0.62
CA LEU A 23 -10.46 -0.61 -1.48
C LEU A 23 -11.61 -0.02 -0.68
N LYS A 24 -11.88 -0.56 0.50
CA LYS A 24 -12.92 0.00 1.36
C LYS A 24 -12.57 1.40 1.83
N ALA A 25 -11.31 1.61 2.19
CA ALA A 25 -10.87 2.93 2.63
C ALA A 25 -11.00 3.94 1.50
N ARG A 26 -10.66 3.54 0.28
CA ARG A 26 -10.82 4.42 -0.88
C ARG A 26 -12.28 4.75 -1.14
N ALA A 27 -13.15 3.76 -0.99
CA ALA A 27 -14.58 3.98 -1.17
C ALA A 27 -15.10 4.97 -0.13
N GLU A 28 -14.60 4.88 1.09
CA GLU A 28 -14.99 5.80 2.14
C GLU A 28 -14.59 7.24 1.80
N CYS A 29 -13.38 7.41 1.25
CA CYS A 29 -12.94 8.72 0.82
C CYS A 29 -13.85 9.28 -0.27
N ARG A 30 -14.28 8.45 -1.21
CA ARG A 30 -15.21 8.90 -2.25
C ARG A 30 -16.55 9.30 -1.67
N LYS A 31 -17.05 8.53 -0.71
CA LYS A 31 -18.31 8.88 -0.05
C LYS A 31 -18.26 10.24 0.60
N LYS A 32 -17.11 10.58 1.18
CA LYS A 32 -16.93 11.87 1.84
C LYS A 32 -16.52 12.96 0.88
N LYS A 33 -16.46 12.65 -0.42
CA LYS A 33 -16.16 13.60 -1.48
C LYS A 33 -14.79 14.26 -1.33
N ILE A 34 -13.84 13.48 -0.82
CA ILE A 34 -12.47 13.93 -0.72
C ILE A 34 -11.85 13.89 -2.11
N ASN A 35 -11.10 14.93 -2.45
CA ASN A 35 -10.41 14.98 -3.73
C ASN A 35 -9.53 13.74 -3.88
N PRO A 36 -9.64 13.01 -5.02
CA PRO A 36 -8.89 11.76 -5.18
C PRO A 36 -7.38 11.91 -5.03
N TYR A 37 -6.81 13.00 -5.50
CA TYR A 37 -5.37 13.19 -5.38
C TYR A 37 -4.95 13.42 -3.94
N ILE A 38 -5.80 14.09 -3.16
CA ILE A 38 -5.52 14.29 -1.75
C ILE A 38 -5.60 12.94 -1.02
N ALA A 39 -6.59 12.13 -1.34
CA ALA A 39 -6.74 10.83 -0.73
C ALA A 39 -5.54 9.94 -1.05
N ILE A 40 -5.12 9.91 -2.32
CA ILE A 40 -3.97 9.11 -2.73
C ILE A 40 -2.71 9.58 -2.01
N GLY A 41 -2.51 10.88 -1.92
CA GLY A 41 -1.36 11.42 -1.20
C GLY A 41 -1.34 10.99 0.25
N ALA A 42 -2.51 11.00 0.90
CA ALA A 42 -2.61 10.56 2.28
C ALA A 42 -2.27 9.09 2.44
N PHE A 43 -2.75 8.23 1.53
CA PHE A 43 -2.40 6.81 1.58
C PHE A 43 -0.90 6.61 1.46
N ILE A 44 -0.27 7.31 0.51
CA ILE A 44 1.17 7.19 0.32
C ILE A 44 1.92 7.65 1.55
N ASP A 45 1.53 8.78 2.11
CA ASP A 45 2.20 9.32 3.30
C ASP A 45 2.12 8.35 4.47
N GLU A 46 0.96 7.75 4.68
CA GLU A 46 0.79 6.83 5.80
C GLU A 46 1.59 5.55 5.60
N VAL A 47 1.67 5.07 4.36
CA VAL A 47 2.50 3.92 4.06
C VAL A 47 3.97 4.22 4.37
N ILE A 48 4.43 5.39 3.97
CA ILE A 48 5.81 5.79 4.23
C ILE A 48 6.07 5.91 5.73
N ARG A 49 5.12 6.49 6.47
CA ARG A 49 5.27 6.57 7.93
C ARG A 49 5.39 5.20 8.56
N GLU A 50 4.58 4.25 8.09
CA GLU A 50 4.64 2.89 8.61
C GLU A 50 5.98 2.25 8.31
N LEU A 51 6.47 2.41 7.08
CA LEU A 51 7.78 1.88 6.71
C LEU A 51 8.89 2.48 7.54
N SER A 52 8.75 3.75 7.94
CA SER A 52 9.77 4.45 8.71
C SER A 52 9.95 3.90 10.10
N LEU A 53 8.99 3.14 10.60
CA LEU A 53 9.12 2.55 11.93
C LEU A 53 10.20 1.48 11.99
N GLN A 54 10.51 0.85 10.86
CA GLN A 54 11.43 -0.28 10.85
C GLN A 54 12.49 -0.22 9.77
N ASN A 55 12.54 0.85 9.00
CA ASN A 55 13.46 0.95 7.88
C ASN A 55 14.15 2.30 7.87
N THR A 56 15.35 2.33 7.29
CA THR A 56 16.06 3.58 7.10
C THR A 56 15.47 4.31 5.91
N ASP A 57 15.73 5.62 5.86
CA ASP A 57 15.26 6.44 4.74
C ASP A 57 15.78 5.90 3.41
N ASP A 58 17.01 5.44 3.39
CA ASP A 58 17.60 4.90 2.16
C ASP A 58 16.84 3.67 1.68
N LYS A 59 16.50 2.78 2.60
CA LYS A 59 15.76 1.57 2.23
C LYS A 59 14.37 1.91 1.72
N ILE A 60 13.73 2.88 2.34
CA ILE A 60 12.40 3.30 1.90
C ILE A 60 12.48 3.89 0.50
N ALA A 61 13.47 4.75 0.27
CA ALA A 61 13.65 5.34 -1.05
C ALA A 61 13.89 4.28 -2.12
N LYS A 62 14.72 3.30 -1.82
CA LYS A 62 14.97 2.21 -2.76
C LYS A 62 13.72 1.40 -3.05
N PHE A 63 12.91 1.16 -2.03
CA PHE A 63 11.65 0.46 -2.22
C PHE A 63 10.74 1.25 -3.17
N LEU A 64 10.63 2.56 -2.97
CA LEU A 64 9.77 3.38 -3.81
C LEU A 64 10.29 3.44 -5.25
N ILE A 65 11.60 3.47 -5.42
CA ILE A 65 12.19 3.41 -6.76
C ILE A 65 11.84 2.09 -7.45
N SER A 66 11.91 1.00 -6.70
CA SER A 66 11.55 -0.30 -7.23
C SER A 66 10.07 -0.35 -7.66
N VAL A 67 9.20 0.29 -6.90
CA VAL A 67 7.79 0.39 -7.30
C VAL A 67 7.65 1.21 -8.58
N ALA A 68 8.42 2.31 -8.67
CA ALA A 68 8.38 3.15 -9.86
C ALA A 68 8.80 2.37 -11.10
N GLU A 69 9.81 1.50 -10.97
CA GLU A 69 10.23 0.67 -12.09
C GLU A 69 9.12 -0.27 -12.53
N LYS A 70 8.40 -0.84 -11.58
CA LYS A 70 7.27 -1.70 -11.91
C LYS A 70 6.18 -0.93 -12.66
N VAL A 71 5.94 0.31 -12.26
CA VAL A 71 4.98 1.15 -12.96
C VAL A 71 5.38 1.31 -14.42
N LYS A 72 6.66 1.52 -14.65
CA LYS A 72 7.18 1.70 -16.02
C LYS A 72 6.98 0.47 -16.89
N THR A 73 7.01 -0.71 -16.31
CA THR A 73 6.80 -1.94 -17.07
C THR A 73 5.35 -2.16 -17.46
N GLY A 74 4.44 -1.39 -16.90
CA GLY A 74 3.02 -1.54 -17.20
C GLY A 74 2.34 -2.68 -16.47
N ILE A 75 3.03 -3.28 -15.50
CA ILE A 75 2.50 -4.47 -14.82
C ILE A 75 1.17 -4.18 -14.12
N TYR A 76 0.97 -2.97 -13.65
CA TYR A 76 -0.27 -2.62 -12.94
C TYR A 76 -1.46 -2.44 -13.85
N ARG A 77 -1.24 -2.31 -15.14
CA ARG A 77 -2.32 -2.16 -16.12
C ARG A 77 -2.73 -3.47 -16.74
N LYS A 78 -1.98 -4.52 -16.49
CA LYS A 78 -2.31 -5.83 -17.00
C LYS A 78 -3.33 -6.50 -16.12
N LYS A 79 -4.28 -7.12 -16.74
CA LYS A 79 -5.33 -7.81 -16.01
C LYS A 79 -5.25 -9.29 -16.22
#